data_bdfafcdbebb24a6ad43f6c5159671be1
#
_entry.id   bdfafcdbebb24a6ad43f6c5159671be1
#
_cell.length_a   1.000
_cell.length_b   1.000
_cell.length_c   1.000
_cell.angle_alpha   90.00
_cell.angle_beta   90.00
_cell.angle_gamma   90.00
#
_symmetry.space_group_name_H-M   'P 1'
#
loop_
_entity.id
_entity.type
_entity.pdbx_description
1 polymer ?
#
loop_
_entity_poly.entity_id
_entity_poly.type
_entity_poly.pdbx_seq_one_letter_code
_entity_poly.pdbx_strand_id
1 'polypeptide(L)'
;MTTTEAQIPSSAETAEPRSASTDFLQIESIVLNLDASLRVHARAHFFSWTQGLLQSLIRHELLICTMCNGKPPAFRADGFSMTTPDPQMFSDMFLRDTGVAPALLRAWEERRYQPVIFENNATLGSGAFMRELERLGATQLLVHGVHDSDGRAISLFVFACRPGSAGPRQAYLAQLLAPAMHAALVRTQLQSRRADGSADKSSGQSVLTVREQDILKWIYLGKSNFEIGAILKISPLTVKNHVQKILRKLNVVNRTQAIGKALELRILNP
;
A
#
# COMPACT_ATOMS: atom_id res chain seq x y z
N MET A 1 -43.65 60.29 40.63
CA MET A 1 -43.35 58.98 41.27
C MET A 1 -43.69 57.92 40.27
N THR A 2 -42.72 57.52 39.46
CA THR A 2 -42.85 56.44 38.48
C THR A 2 -41.65 55.54 38.64
N THR A 3 -41.91 54.38 39.17
CA THR A 3 -40.95 53.32 39.45
C THR A 3 -40.63 52.59 38.16
N THR A 4 -39.39 52.64 37.73
CA THR A 4 -38.89 51.88 36.58
C THR A 4 -38.41 50.53 37.06
N GLU A 5 -39.11 49.46 36.67
CA GLU A 5 -38.68 48.07 36.86
C GLU A 5 -37.58 47.76 35.85
N ALA A 6 -36.43 47.31 36.36
CA ALA A 6 -35.33 46.82 35.58
C ALA A 6 -35.60 45.34 35.21
N GLN A 7 -35.78 45.09 33.91
CA GLN A 7 -35.86 43.75 33.32
C GLN A 7 -34.47 43.12 33.22
N ILE A 8 -34.27 41.99 33.93
CA ILE A 8 -33.10 41.11 33.82
C ILE A 8 -33.28 40.23 32.58
N PRO A 9 -32.36 40.20 31.62
CA PRO A 9 -32.44 39.24 30.52
C PRO A 9 -31.97 37.85 31.00
N SER A 10 -32.92 36.94 31.09
CA SER A 10 -32.71 35.52 31.22
C SER A 10 -32.48 34.94 29.82
N SER A 11 -31.26 34.55 29.50
CA SER A 11 -30.96 33.46 28.57
C SER A 11 -29.49 33.15 28.64
N ALA A 12 -29.14 32.31 29.62
CA ALA A 12 -27.92 31.49 29.51
C ALA A 12 -28.25 30.38 28.54
N GLU A 13 -27.88 30.59 27.27
CA GLU A 13 -27.90 29.61 26.23
C GLU A 13 -26.78 28.63 26.55
N THR A 14 -27.16 27.46 27.10
CA THR A 14 -26.28 26.33 27.36
C THR A 14 -25.72 25.87 26.00
N ALA A 15 -24.48 26.23 25.70
CA ALA A 15 -23.72 25.67 24.61
C ALA A 15 -23.59 24.15 24.82
N GLU A 16 -24.32 23.38 24.03
CA GLU A 16 -24.29 21.94 24.04
C GLU A 16 -22.88 21.39 23.73
N PRO A 17 -22.48 20.24 24.31
CA PRO A 17 -21.15 19.65 24.16
C PRO A 17 -21.00 18.89 22.85
N ARG A 18 -21.16 19.57 21.70
CA ARG A 18 -20.96 18.97 20.36
C ARG A 18 -19.48 18.65 20.05
N SER A 19 -18.52 19.30 20.70
CA SER A 19 -17.10 19.07 20.46
C SER A 19 -16.61 17.77 21.12
N ALA A 20 -17.01 17.50 22.36
CA ALA A 20 -16.54 16.35 23.13
C ALA A 20 -16.95 14.99 22.52
N SER A 21 -18.14 14.91 21.94
CA SER A 21 -18.63 13.69 21.28
C SER A 21 -17.85 13.38 19.98
N THR A 22 -17.50 14.41 19.20
CA THR A 22 -16.72 14.26 17.95
C THR A 22 -15.28 13.84 18.25
N ASP A 23 -14.68 14.39 19.30
CA ASP A 23 -13.32 14.05 19.72
C ASP A 23 -13.23 12.62 20.24
N PHE A 24 -14.23 12.15 20.96
CA PHE A 24 -14.30 10.77 21.47
C PHE A 24 -14.38 9.76 20.31
N LEU A 25 -15.28 9.96 19.36
CA LEU A 25 -15.42 9.11 18.16
C LEU A 25 -14.14 9.06 17.32
N GLN A 26 -13.40 10.16 17.30
CA GLN A 26 -12.12 10.23 16.60
C GLN A 26 -11.05 9.42 17.31
N ILE A 27 -10.93 9.50 18.63
CA ILE A 27 -10.01 8.71 19.43
C ILE A 27 -10.31 7.22 19.26
N GLU A 28 -11.58 6.85 19.33
CA GLU A 28 -12.02 5.47 19.10
C GLU A 28 -11.58 4.96 17.72
N SER A 29 -11.78 5.76 16.68
CA SER A 29 -11.35 5.40 15.30
C SER A 29 -9.84 5.20 15.20
N ILE A 30 -9.04 6.00 15.90
CA ILE A 30 -7.58 5.84 15.94
C ILE A 30 -7.21 4.54 16.65
N VAL A 31 -7.80 4.27 17.82
CA VAL A 31 -7.55 3.05 18.59
C VAL A 31 -7.92 1.80 17.80
N LEU A 32 -9.08 1.80 17.14
CA LEU A 32 -9.52 0.71 16.28
C LEU A 32 -8.55 0.47 15.11
N ASN A 33 -8.02 1.54 14.51
CA ASN A 33 -7.02 1.41 13.43
C ASN A 33 -5.69 0.84 13.95
N LEU A 34 -5.23 1.26 15.13
CA LEU A 34 -4.03 0.72 15.75
C LEU A 34 -4.20 -0.76 16.10
N ASP A 35 -5.33 -1.14 16.72
CA ASP A 35 -5.65 -2.54 17.02
C ASP A 35 -5.75 -3.39 15.75
N ALA A 36 -6.44 -2.91 14.71
CA ALA A 36 -6.52 -3.60 13.43
C ALA A 36 -5.15 -3.80 12.79
N SER A 37 -4.24 -2.82 12.92
CA SER A 37 -2.89 -2.92 12.41
C SER A 37 -2.12 -4.10 13.01
N LEU A 38 -2.35 -4.44 14.28
CA LEU A 38 -1.68 -5.55 14.97
C LEU A 38 -2.08 -6.92 14.40
N ARG A 39 -3.27 -7.02 13.81
CA ARG A 39 -3.82 -8.25 13.21
C ARG A 39 -3.41 -8.44 11.75
N VAL A 40 -2.66 -7.50 11.18
CA VAL A 40 -2.17 -7.58 9.81
C VAL A 40 -0.97 -8.51 9.74
N HIS A 41 -1.14 -9.67 9.11
CA HIS A 41 -0.09 -10.67 8.91
C HIS A 41 0.13 -11.03 7.44
N ALA A 42 -0.79 -10.65 6.55
CA ALA A 42 -0.72 -10.96 5.12
C ALA A 42 -1.04 -9.72 4.29
N ARG A 43 -0.61 -9.70 3.02
CA ARG A 43 -0.90 -8.60 2.08
C ARG A 43 -2.40 -8.35 1.93
N ALA A 44 -3.22 -9.40 1.93
CA ALA A 44 -4.68 -9.27 1.86
C ALA A 44 -5.26 -8.58 3.11
N HIS A 45 -4.73 -8.87 4.30
CA HIS A 45 -5.14 -8.20 5.54
C HIS A 45 -4.72 -6.72 5.53
N PHE A 46 -3.50 -6.43 5.04
CA PHE A 46 -3.04 -5.04 4.87
C PHE A 46 -3.95 -4.26 3.91
N PHE A 47 -4.31 -4.88 2.78
CA PHE A 47 -5.27 -4.30 1.84
C PHE A 47 -6.62 -4.03 2.49
N SER A 48 -7.22 -5.03 3.16
CA SER A 48 -8.51 -4.89 3.81
C SER A 48 -8.52 -3.80 4.88
N TRP A 49 -7.45 -3.67 5.65
CA TRP A 49 -7.31 -2.63 6.66
C TRP A 49 -7.17 -1.25 6.01
N THR A 50 -6.25 -1.09 5.05
CA THR A 50 -5.96 0.21 4.45
C THR A 50 -7.06 0.72 3.52
N GLN A 51 -7.75 -0.17 2.81
CA GLN A 51 -8.88 0.18 1.95
C GLN A 51 -10.24 0.13 2.68
N GLY A 52 -10.25 -0.26 3.94
CA GLY A 52 -11.42 -0.28 4.80
C GLY A 52 -11.30 0.73 5.94
N LEU A 53 -10.87 0.27 7.11
CA LEU A 53 -10.91 1.04 8.34
C LEU A 53 -10.06 2.32 8.29
N LEU A 54 -8.87 2.27 7.66
CA LEU A 54 -7.99 3.43 7.53
C LEU A 54 -8.62 4.56 6.69
N GLN A 55 -9.53 4.24 5.76
CA GLN A 55 -10.26 5.22 4.96
C GLN A 55 -11.11 6.19 5.79
N SER A 56 -11.53 5.79 7.00
CA SER A 56 -12.26 6.66 7.91
C SER A 56 -11.40 7.81 8.47
N LEU A 57 -10.08 7.61 8.52
CA LEU A 57 -9.12 8.59 9.03
C LEU A 57 -8.41 9.36 7.91
N ILE A 58 -7.95 8.65 6.89
CA ILE A 58 -7.21 9.22 5.75
C ILE A 58 -7.83 8.67 4.46
N ARG A 59 -8.72 9.45 3.86
CA ARG A 59 -9.33 9.12 2.56
C ARG A 59 -8.31 9.19 1.45
N HIS A 60 -8.17 8.11 0.69
CA HIS A 60 -7.23 8.02 -0.44
C HIS A 60 -7.77 7.08 -1.52
N GLU A 61 -7.45 7.35 -2.76
CA GLU A 61 -7.78 6.51 -3.92
C GLU A 61 -6.71 5.42 -4.15
N LEU A 62 -5.47 5.75 -3.81
CA LEU A 62 -4.32 4.87 -3.91
C LEU A 62 -3.37 5.12 -2.73
N LEU A 63 -2.96 4.06 -2.07
CA LEU A 63 -1.89 4.07 -1.09
C LEU A 63 -0.68 3.35 -1.67
N ILE A 64 0.46 4.03 -1.75
CA ILE A 64 1.73 3.42 -2.13
C ILE A 64 2.58 3.28 -0.88
N CYS A 65 3.03 2.06 -0.62
CA CYS A 65 3.92 1.75 0.48
C CYS A 65 5.28 1.35 -0.09
N THR A 66 6.33 2.04 0.34
CA THR A 66 7.69 1.69 -0.04
C THR A 66 8.48 1.21 1.16
N MET A 67 9.39 0.29 0.93
CA MET A 67 10.38 -0.13 1.93
C MET A 67 11.79 -0.06 1.34
N CYS A 68 12.71 0.50 2.11
CA CYS A 68 14.13 0.48 1.82
C CYS A 68 14.74 -0.87 2.24
N ASN A 69 15.34 -1.59 1.30
CA ASN A 69 16.05 -2.84 1.56
C ASN A 69 17.58 -2.61 1.56
N GLY A 70 18.06 -1.76 2.45
CA GLY A 70 19.49 -1.60 2.77
C GLY A 70 20.26 -0.61 1.89
N LYS A 71 20.72 -0.90 0.68
CA LYS A 71 21.50 0.06 -0.13
C LYS A 71 20.64 0.77 -1.17
N PRO A 72 20.67 2.13 -1.27
CA PRO A 72 19.98 2.83 -2.35
C PRO A 72 20.50 2.39 -3.73
N PRO A 73 19.64 2.18 -4.74
CA PRO A 73 18.20 2.49 -4.81
C PRO A 73 17.27 1.27 -4.74
N ALA A 74 17.34 0.48 -3.68
CA ALA A 74 16.48 -0.69 -3.56
C ALA A 74 15.19 -0.37 -2.77
N PHE A 75 14.33 0.47 -3.35
CA PHE A 75 12.95 0.60 -2.88
C PHE A 75 12.09 -0.49 -3.50
N ARG A 76 11.39 -1.22 -2.66
CA ARG A 76 10.30 -2.07 -3.10
C ARG A 76 8.99 -1.31 -2.81
N ALA A 77 8.18 -1.13 -3.84
CA ALA A 77 6.88 -0.50 -3.70
C ALA A 77 5.75 -1.52 -3.89
N ASP A 78 4.72 -1.34 -3.08
CA ASP A 78 3.44 -2.01 -3.21
C ASP A 78 2.32 -0.95 -3.25
N GLY A 79 1.38 -1.10 -4.20
CA GLY A 79 0.21 -0.24 -4.30
C GLY A 79 -1.05 -0.94 -3.80
N PHE A 80 -1.89 -0.16 -3.11
CA PHE A 80 -3.16 -0.60 -2.55
C PHE A 80 -4.26 0.38 -2.98
N SER A 81 -5.17 -0.09 -3.82
CA SER A 81 -6.31 0.66 -4.35
C SER A 81 -7.47 -0.30 -4.61
N MET A 82 -8.70 0.20 -4.59
CA MET A 82 -9.89 -0.56 -4.98
C MET A 82 -9.89 -0.89 -6.48
N THR A 83 -9.24 -0.08 -7.29
CA THR A 83 -8.99 -0.35 -8.71
C THR A 83 -7.58 -0.89 -8.91
N THR A 84 -7.36 -1.70 -9.95
CA THR A 84 -6.01 -2.20 -10.25
C THR A 84 -5.16 -1.06 -10.81
N PRO A 85 -4.08 -0.64 -10.11
CA PRO A 85 -3.19 0.40 -10.62
C PRO A 85 -2.41 -0.09 -11.84
N ASP A 86 -2.04 0.84 -12.74
CA ASP A 86 -1.15 0.53 -13.85
C ASP A 86 0.22 0.06 -13.33
N PRO A 87 0.67 -1.16 -13.67
CA PRO A 87 1.97 -1.67 -13.24
C PRO A 87 3.15 -0.79 -13.67
N GLN A 88 3.04 -0.09 -14.81
CA GLN A 88 4.08 0.77 -15.34
C GLN A 88 4.32 2.00 -14.45
N MET A 89 3.28 2.45 -13.75
CA MET A 89 3.37 3.53 -12.77
C MET A 89 4.47 3.28 -11.72
N PHE A 90 4.60 2.05 -11.22
CA PHE A 90 5.60 1.72 -10.21
C PHE A 90 7.02 1.74 -10.77
N SER A 91 7.21 1.31 -12.02
CA SER A 91 8.51 1.38 -12.69
C SER A 91 8.94 2.82 -12.89
N ASP A 92 8.05 3.67 -13.39
CA ASP A 92 8.32 5.07 -13.65
C ASP A 92 8.55 5.87 -12.36
N MET A 93 7.84 5.53 -11.28
CA MET A 93 7.95 6.21 -10.00
C MET A 93 9.36 6.14 -9.40
N PHE A 94 10.10 5.06 -9.66
CA PHE A 94 11.42 4.79 -9.08
C PHE A 94 12.59 5.02 -10.05
N LEU A 95 12.36 5.61 -11.22
CA LEU A 95 13.44 6.03 -12.09
C LEU A 95 14.34 7.04 -11.38
N ARG A 96 15.67 6.88 -11.52
CA ARG A 96 16.65 7.66 -10.75
C ARG A 96 16.57 9.15 -11.04
N ASP A 97 16.41 9.53 -12.31
CA ASP A 97 16.52 10.91 -12.75
C ASP A 97 15.17 11.60 -13.00
N THR A 98 14.11 10.82 -13.27
CA THR A 98 12.79 11.33 -13.67
C THR A 98 11.67 10.81 -12.79
N GLY A 99 11.96 9.91 -11.86
CA GLY A 99 10.97 9.29 -10.99
C GLY A 99 10.51 10.22 -9.87
N VAL A 100 9.26 10.07 -9.49
CA VAL A 100 8.61 10.88 -8.45
C VAL A 100 9.13 10.55 -7.04
N ALA A 101 9.47 9.30 -6.77
CA ALA A 101 9.87 8.85 -5.43
C ALA A 101 11.10 9.59 -4.85
N PRO A 102 12.17 9.87 -5.61
CA PRO A 102 13.28 10.68 -5.13
C PRO A 102 12.89 12.11 -4.74
N ALA A 103 11.93 12.71 -5.46
CA ALA A 103 11.45 14.06 -5.15
C ALA A 103 10.60 14.06 -3.86
N LEU A 104 9.71 13.06 -3.71
CA LEU A 104 8.90 12.90 -2.50
C LEU A 104 9.77 12.66 -1.27
N LEU A 105 10.81 11.83 -1.40
CA LEU A 105 11.74 11.54 -0.32
C LEU A 105 12.50 12.79 0.11
N ARG A 106 13.10 13.53 -0.84
CA ARG A 106 13.81 14.80 -0.55
C ARG A 106 12.90 15.81 0.13
N ALA A 107 11.69 16.03 -0.34
CA ALA A 107 10.76 16.96 0.27
C ALA A 107 10.41 16.57 1.71
N TRP A 108 10.33 15.27 1.99
CA TRP A 108 10.08 14.76 3.34
C TRP A 108 11.33 14.96 4.25
N GLU A 109 12.53 14.71 3.76
CA GLU A 109 13.79 14.96 4.45
C GLU A 109 14.01 16.46 4.75
N GLU A 110 13.80 17.33 3.76
CA GLU A 110 13.89 18.80 3.90
C GLU A 110 12.91 19.35 4.94
N ARG A 111 11.74 18.73 5.08
CA ARG A 111 10.74 19.03 6.12
C ARG A 111 11.07 18.38 7.47
N ARG A 112 12.29 17.89 7.68
CA ARG A 112 12.74 17.23 8.91
C ARG A 112 11.82 16.05 9.29
N TYR A 113 11.49 15.26 8.30
CA TYR A 113 10.64 14.06 8.43
C TYR A 113 9.21 14.34 8.93
N GLN A 114 8.74 15.58 8.79
CA GLN A 114 7.32 15.90 9.02
C GLN A 114 6.49 15.53 7.79
N PRO A 115 5.18 15.23 7.96
CA PRO A 115 4.30 14.94 6.82
C PRO A 115 4.30 16.07 5.80
N VAL A 116 4.32 15.72 4.51
CA VAL A 116 4.29 16.68 3.40
C VAL A 116 3.01 16.50 2.62
N ILE A 117 2.32 17.60 2.34
CA ILE A 117 1.16 17.62 1.45
C ILE A 117 1.56 18.37 0.17
N PHE A 118 1.39 17.71 -0.96
CA PHE A 118 1.51 18.29 -2.29
C PHE A 118 0.10 18.61 -2.80
N GLU A 119 -0.23 19.89 -2.92
CA GLU A 119 -1.55 20.36 -3.35
C GLU A 119 -1.72 20.27 -4.87
N ASN A 120 -0.63 20.37 -5.61
CA ASN A 120 -0.62 20.28 -7.06
C ASN A 120 0.52 19.38 -7.50
N ASN A 121 0.17 18.26 -8.13
CA ASN A 121 1.10 17.24 -8.57
C ASN A 121 1.91 17.67 -9.82
N ALA A 122 1.58 18.78 -10.47
CA ALA A 122 2.25 19.26 -11.68
C ALA A 122 3.76 19.51 -11.50
N THR A 123 4.21 19.76 -10.25
CA THR A 123 5.62 19.94 -9.91
C THR A 123 6.41 18.61 -9.84
N LEU A 124 5.74 17.47 -9.82
CA LEU A 124 6.35 16.15 -9.68
C LEU A 124 6.71 15.49 -11.00
N GLY A 125 6.58 16.23 -12.11
CA GLY A 125 6.92 15.75 -13.45
C GLY A 125 5.73 15.13 -14.21
N SER A 126 6.05 14.39 -15.26
CA SER A 126 5.08 13.69 -16.11
C SER A 126 5.43 12.19 -16.15
N GLY A 127 4.48 11.36 -16.53
CA GLY A 127 4.73 9.92 -16.68
C GLY A 127 3.50 9.07 -16.31
N ALA A 128 3.70 7.77 -16.25
CA ALA A 128 2.60 6.84 -15.95
C ALA A 128 2.00 7.08 -14.55
N PHE A 129 2.82 7.48 -13.60
CA PHE A 129 2.35 7.83 -12.25
C PHE A 129 1.35 8.99 -12.26
N MET A 130 1.67 10.07 -12.98
CA MET A 130 0.78 11.25 -13.05
C MET A 130 -0.52 10.93 -13.80
N ARG A 131 -0.46 10.18 -14.90
CA ARG A 131 -1.67 9.73 -15.62
C ARG A 131 -2.55 8.86 -14.73
N GLU A 132 -1.97 8.02 -13.90
CA GLU A 132 -2.74 7.20 -12.97
C GLU A 132 -3.42 8.05 -11.88
N LEU A 133 -2.74 9.07 -11.34
CA LEU A 133 -3.34 10.00 -10.40
C LEU A 133 -4.53 10.76 -11.04
N GLU A 134 -4.37 11.22 -12.27
CA GLU A 134 -5.45 11.88 -13.03
C GLU A 134 -6.63 10.92 -13.24
N ARG A 135 -6.37 9.67 -13.65
CA ARG A 135 -7.40 8.64 -13.81
C ARG A 135 -8.19 8.38 -12.52
N LEU A 136 -7.54 8.46 -11.38
CA LEU A 136 -8.15 8.28 -10.06
C LEU A 136 -8.79 9.56 -9.52
N GLY A 137 -8.61 10.70 -10.18
CA GLY A 137 -9.04 12.01 -9.68
C GLY A 137 -8.29 12.46 -8.42
N ALA A 138 -7.07 11.91 -8.21
CA ALA A 138 -6.22 12.21 -7.08
C ALA A 138 -5.26 13.34 -7.45
N THR A 139 -5.49 14.55 -6.94
CA THR A 139 -4.64 15.72 -7.21
C THR A 139 -3.75 16.11 -6.04
N GLN A 140 -4.02 15.59 -4.85
CA GLN A 140 -3.21 15.81 -3.66
C GLN A 140 -2.42 14.55 -3.31
N LEU A 141 -1.18 14.71 -2.84
CA LEU A 141 -0.41 13.64 -2.23
C LEU A 141 -0.08 14.01 -0.78
N LEU A 142 -0.45 13.13 0.15
CA LEU A 142 0.05 13.18 1.52
C LEU A 142 1.16 12.15 1.66
N VAL A 143 2.34 12.61 2.04
CA VAL A 143 3.56 11.81 2.12
C VAL A 143 4.07 11.81 3.54
N HIS A 144 4.30 10.64 4.10
CA HIS A 144 4.98 10.47 5.38
C HIS A 144 5.65 9.10 5.44
N GLY A 145 6.60 8.93 6.36
CA GLY A 145 7.34 7.68 6.45
C GLY A 145 7.90 7.41 7.84
N VAL A 146 8.77 6.43 7.91
CA VAL A 146 9.55 6.08 9.09
C VAL A 146 11.03 6.08 8.70
N HIS A 147 11.87 6.67 9.54
CA HIS A 147 13.33 6.70 9.40
C HIS A 147 13.99 5.96 10.57
N ASP A 148 15.25 5.55 10.41
CA ASP A 148 16.06 4.99 11.46
C ASP A 148 16.71 6.10 12.34
N SER A 149 17.53 5.70 13.30
CA SER A 149 18.27 6.61 14.18
C SER A 149 19.25 7.52 13.44
N ASP A 150 19.71 7.10 12.27
CA ASP A 150 20.65 7.84 11.43
C ASP A 150 19.94 8.77 10.45
N GLY A 151 18.61 8.87 10.52
CA GLY A 151 17.80 9.66 9.61
C GLY A 151 17.59 9.03 8.23
N ARG A 152 17.89 7.73 8.05
CA ARG A 152 17.66 7.06 6.77
C ARG A 152 16.21 6.57 6.69
N ALA A 153 15.56 6.84 5.57
CA ALA A 153 14.21 6.36 5.33
C ALA A 153 14.18 4.83 5.29
N ILE A 154 13.35 4.21 6.13
CA ILE A 154 13.09 2.76 6.12
C ILE A 154 11.77 2.42 5.42
N SER A 155 10.80 3.30 5.47
CA SER A 155 9.57 3.19 4.71
C SER A 155 9.00 4.56 4.38
N LEU A 156 8.29 4.67 3.26
CA LEU A 156 7.55 5.85 2.86
C LEU A 156 6.16 5.44 2.43
N PHE A 157 5.15 6.18 2.88
CA PHE A 157 3.74 6.02 2.57
C PHE A 157 3.27 7.23 1.79
N VAL A 158 2.70 7.00 0.62
CA VAL A 158 2.16 8.03 -0.26
C VAL A 158 0.67 7.79 -0.43
N PHE A 159 -0.13 8.67 0.13
CA PHE A 159 -1.58 8.65 0.00
C PHE A 159 -1.97 9.58 -1.16
N ALA A 160 -2.49 9.03 -2.23
CA ALA A 160 -3.04 9.78 -3.34
C ALA A 160 -4.51 10.11 -3.03
N CYS A 161 -4.77 11.38 -2.80
CA CYS A 161 -6.03 11.90 -2.27
C CYS A 161 -6.74 12.77 -3.29
N ARG A 162 -8.07 12.82 -3.22
CA ARG A 162 -8.88 13.81 -3.95
C ARG A 162 -8.65 15.21 -3.38
N PRO A 163 -8.94 16.25 -4.17
CA PRO A 163 -8.84 17.64 -3.69
C PRO A 163 -9.56 17.85 -2.36
N GLY A 164 -8.89 18.51 -1.40
CA GLY A 164 -9.45 18.81 -0.08
C GLY A 164 -9.54 17.63 0.89
N SER A 165 -9.09 16.42 0.48
CA SER A 165 -9.14 15.24 1.36
C SER A 165 -7.90 15.11 2.24
N ALA A 166 -6.79 15.78 1.91
CA ALA A 166 -5.58 15.83 2.71
C ALA A 166 -5.41 17.24 3.29
N GLY A 167 -5.28 17.32 4.61
CA GLY A 167 -5.07 18.56 5.34
C GLY A 167 -4.22 18.35 6.58
N PRO A 168 -4.02 19.39 7.43
CA PRO A 168 -3.18 19.28 8.63
C PRO A 168 -3.58 18.13 9.56
N ARG A 169 -4.89 17.87 9.67
CA ARG A 169 -5.42 16.76 10.46
C ARG A 169 -4.98 15.41 9.90
N GLN A 170 -5.11 15.18 8.59
CA GLN A 170 -4.70 13.95 7.93
C GLN A 170 -3.17 13.78 7.98
N ALA A 171 -2.43 14.87 7.89
CA ALA A 171 -0.98 14.87 8.09
C ALA A 171 -0.59 14.37 9.49
N TYR A 172 -1.23 14.90 10.52
CA TYR A 172 -1.03 14.43 11.90
C TYR A 172 -1.42 12.95 12.08
N LEU A 173 -2.54 12.51 11.49
CA LEU A 173 -2.96 11.11 11.54
C LEU A 173 -1.98 10.18 10.81
N ALA A 174 -1.45 10.61 9.67
CA ALA A 174 -0.41 9.87 8.95
C ALA A 174 0.85 9.72 9.80
N GLN A 175 1.28 10.78 10.50
CA GLN A 175 2.41 10.74 11.42
C GLN A 175 2.18 9.76 12.57
N LEU A 176 1.00 9.79 13.17
CA LEU A 176 0.63 8.91 14.27
C LEU A 176 0.57 7.43 13.85
N LEU A 177 0.07 7.15 12.64
CA LEU A 177 -0.16 5.79 12.16
C LEU A 177 1.04 5.19 11.42
N ALA A 178 2.00 6.00 10.94
CA ALA A 178 3.13 5.51 10.16
C ALA A 178 3.94 4.39 10.83
N PRO A 179 4.26 4.43 12.15
CA PRO A 179 4.95 3.32 12.82
C PRO A 179 4.14 2.01 12.80
N ALA A 180 2.82 2.09 13.00
CA ALA A 180 1.93 0.93 12.95
C ALA A 180 1.80 0.37 11.53
N MET A 181 1.73 1.25 10.52
CA MET A 181 1.73 0.88 9.10
C MET A 181 3.04 0.21 8.70
N HIS A 182 4.18 0.76 9.14
CA HIS A 182 5.50 0.16 8.92
C HIS A 182 5.58 -1.24 9.54
N ALA A 183 5.23 -1.40 10.81
CA ALA A 183 5.26 -2.68 11.49
C ALA A 183 4.33 -3.73 10.83
N ALA A 184 3.14 -3.32 10.39
CA ALA A 184 2.22 -4.16 9.64
C ALA A 184 2.83 -4.58 8.28
N LEU A 185 3.44 -3.65 7.54
CA LEU A 185 4.07 -3.91 6.25
C LEU A 185 5.25 -4.89 6.39
N VAL A 186 6.10 -4.71 7.40
CA VAL A 186 7.22 -5.62 7.72
C VAL A 186 6.70 -7.03 7.98
N ARG A 187 5.64 -7.19 8.80
CA ARG A 187 5.04 -8.50 9.07
C ARG A 187 4.54 -9.18 7.80
N THR A 188 3.90 -8.45 6.88
CA THR A 188 3.44 -9.03 5.62
C THR A 188 4.58 -9.53 4.76
N GLN A 189 5.73 -8.83 4.75
CA GLN A 189 6.90 -9.23 3.99
C GLN A 189 7.63 -10.44 4.61
N LEU A 190 7.73 -10.49 5.93
CA LEU A 190 8.30 -11.64 6.63
C LEU A 190 7.48 -12.91 6.39
N GLN A 191 6.16 -12.82 6.38
CA GLN A 191 5.28 -13.94 6.05
C GLN A 191 5.44 -14.38 4.59
N SER A 192 5.55 -13.44 3.66
CA SER A 192 5.83 -13.78 2.25
C SER A 192 7.16 -14.50 2.10
N ARG A 193 8.21 -14.03 2.79
CA ARG A 193 9.54 -14.69 2.80
C ARG A 193 9.50 -16.08 3.46
N ARG A 194 8.72 -16.26 4.52
CA ARG A 194 8.54 -17.58 5.17
C ARG A 194 7.75 -18.53 4.27
N ALA A 195 6.72 -18.05 3.60
CA ALA A 195 5.97 -18.84 2.61
C ALA A 195 6.85 -19.23 1.40
N ASP A 196 7.78 -18.36 1.02
CA ASP A 196 8.78 -18.63 -0.03
C ASP A 196 9.99 -19.41 0.52
N GLY A 197 10.27 -19.35 1.82
CA GLY A 197 11.45 -19.94 2.48
C GLY A 197 11.21 -21.28 3.18
N SER A 198 9.98 -21.80 3.21
CA SER A 198 9.70 -23.16 3.68
C SER A 198 9.92 -24.25 2.59
N ALA A 199 10.43 -23.85 1.44
CA ALA A 199 10.96 -24.74 0.43
C ALA A 199 12.49 -24.57 0.37
N ASP A 200 13.17 -25.38 1.16
CA ASP A 200 14.53 -25.86 1.00
C ASP A 200 15.65 -24.89 0.57
N LYS A 201 16.55 -24.62 1.51
CA LYS A 201 17.88 -24.09 1.22
C LYS A 201 18.74 -25.20 0.61
N SER A 202 18.57 -25.47 -0.66
CA SER A 202 19.63 -26.11 -1.44
C SER A 202 19.37 -25.93 -2.94
N SER A 203 20.42 -25.41 -3.58
CA SER A 203 20.64 -25.30 -5.02
C SER A 203 20.05 -24.06 -5.74
N GLY A 204 20.97 -23.27 -6.23
CA GLY A 204 21.02 -22.48 -7.49
C GLY A 204 19.72 -21.87 -8.03
N GLN A 205 19.56 -20.56 -7.83
CA GLN A 205 18.84 -19.62 -8.73
C GLN A 205 17.67 -20.17 -9.56
N SER A 206 16.60 -20.65 -8.94
CA SER A 206 15.36 -20.83 -9.65
C SER A 206 14.38 -19.70 -9.26
N VAL A 207 13.91 -18.92 -10.25
CA VAL A 207 12.93 -17.85 -10.12
C VAL A 207 11.60 -18.36 -9.56
N LEU A 208 11.29 -19.65 -9.79
CA LEU A 208 10.06 -20.32 -9.35
C LEU A 208 10.37 -21.39 -8.30
N THR A 209 9.48 -21.53 -7.32
CA THR A 209 9.53 -22.65 -6.38
C THR A 209 9.24 -23.98 -7.09
N VAL A 210 9.66 -25.11 -6.49
CA VAL A 210 9.39 -26.46 -7.03
C VAL A 210 7.89 -26.63 -7.32
N ARG A 211 7.03 -26.21 -6.41
CA ARG A 211 5.57 -26.30 -6.61
C ARG A 211 5.05 -25.45 -7.76
N GLU A 212 5.61 -24.27 -7.96
CA GLU A 212 5.28 -23.38 -9.10
C GLU A 212 5.81 -23.97 -10.41
N GLN A 213 6.96 -24.62 -10.40
CA GLN A 213 7.48 -25.34 -11.57
C GLN A 213 6.59 -26.53 -11.95
N ASP A 214 6.13 -27.33 -10.97
CA ASP A 214 5.19 -28.42 -11.21
C ASP A 214 3.91 -27.91 -11.87
N ILE A 215 3.32 -26.84 -11.33
CA ILE A 215 2.11 -26.23 -11.88
C ILE A 215 2.38 -25.70 -13.29
N LEU A 216 3.51 -25.02 -13.51
CA LEU A 216 3.90 -24.48 -14.81
C LEU A 216 4.09 -25.60 -15.84
N LYS A 217 4.64 -26.75 -15.45
CA LYS A 217 4.77 -27.94 -16.30
C LYS A 217 3.38 -28.46 -16.75
N TRP A 218 2.42 -28.52 -15.86
CA TRP A 218 1.05 -28.93 -16.21
C TRP A 218 0.34 -27.91 -17.08
N ILE A 219 0.62 -26.60 -16.87
CA ILE A 219 0.15 -25.53 -17.77
C ILE A 219 0.73 -25.69 -19.16
N TYR A 220 2.01 -26.02 -19.28
CA TYR A 220 2.68 -26.31 -20.56
C TYR A 220 2.05 -27.50 -21.28
N LEU A 221 1.65 -28.54 -20.54
CA LEU A 221 0.91 -29.70 -21.06
C LEU A 221 -0.57 -29.42 -21.34
N GLY A 222 -1.01 -28.14 -21.30
CA GLY A 222 -2.35 -27.73 -21.63
C GLY A 222 -3.42 -27.99 -20.57
N LYS A 223 -3.06 -28.41 -19.37
CA LYS A 223 -4.01 -28.73 -18.31
C LYS A 223 -4.69 -27.50 -17.73
N SER A 224 -6.01 -27.60 -17.51
CA SER A 224 -6.81 -26.59 -16.81
C SER A 224 -6.52 -26.55 -15.31
N ASN A 225 -6.89 -25.46 -14.61
CA ASN A 225 -6.72 -25.36 -13.17
C ASN A 225 -7.44 -26.48 -12.40
N PHE A 226 -8.55 -26.98 -12.94
CA PHE A 226 -9.31 -28.09 -12.35
C PHE A 226 -8.53 -29.40 -12.46
N GLU A 227 -8.00 -29.72 -13.64
CA GLU A 227 -7.19 -30.92 -13.87
C GLU A 227 -5.90 -30.88 -13.07
N ILE A 228 -5.21 -29.72 -13.02
CA ILE A 228 -4.00 -29.54 -12.21
C ILE A 228 -4.33 -29.75 -10.72
N GLY A 229 -5.46 -29.23 -10.27
CA GLY A 229 -5.93 -29.44 -8.90
C GLY A 229 -6.14 -30.92 -8.57
N ALA A 230 -6.78 -31.65 -9.46
CA ALA A 230 -6.97 -33.11 -9.31
C ALA A 230 -5.63 -33.87 -9.30
N ILE A 231 -4.71 -33.56 -10.21
CA ILE A 231 -3.39 -34.20 -10.31
C ILE A 231 -2.55 -33.93 -9.05
N LEU A 232 -2.53 -32.68 -8.58
CA LEU A 232 -1.69 -32.25 -7.48
C LEU A 232 -2.36 -32.35 -6.10
N LYS A 233 -3.60 -32.85 -6.04
CA LYS A 233 -4.44 -33.00 -4.84
C LYS A 233 -4.62 -31.69 -4.07
N ILE A 234 -4.89 -30.60 -4.78
CA ILE A 234 -5.17 -29.28 -4.22
C ILE A 234 -6.40 -28.68 -4.88
N SER A 235 -7.02 -27.67 -4.27
CA SER A 235 -8.21 -27.03 -4.84
C SER A 235 -7.90 -26.29 -6.15
N PRO A 236 -8.84 -26.21 -7.12
CA PRO A 236 -8.65 -25.39 -8.33
C PRO A 236 -8.38 -23.90 -8.01
N LEU A 237 -8.91 -23.40 -6.89
CA LEU A 237 -8.65 -22.06 -6.39
C LEU A 237 -7.19 -21.90 -5.93
N THR A 238 -6.65 -22.91 -5.26
CA THR A 238 -5.23 -22.95 -4.89
C THR A 238 -4.32 -22.93 -6.11
N VAL A 239 -4.69 -23.70 -7.17
CA VAL A 239 -3.97 -23.67 -8.45
C VAL A 239 -4.02 -22.27 -9.07
N LYS A 240 -5.20 -21.63 -9.12
CA LYS A 240 -5.35 -20.25 -9.61
C LYS A 240 -4.41 -19.29 -8.88
N ASN A 241 -4.32 -19.40 -7.56
CA ASN A 241 -3.43 -18.55 -6.76
C ASN A 241 -1.94 -18.79 -7.10
N HIS A 242 -1.54 -20.05 -7.32
CA HIS A 242 -0.18 -20.34 -7.78
C HIS A 242 0.09 -19.81 -9.19
N VAL A 243 -0.86 -19.94 -10.12
CA VAL A 243 -0.75 -19.37 -11.47
C VAL A 243 -0.54 -17.87 -11.39
N GLN A 244 -1.30 -17.14 -10.60
CA GLN A 244 -1.10 -15.70 -10.40
C GLN A 244 0.29 -15.36 -9.84
N LYS A 245 0.82 -16.17 -8.91
CA LYS A 245 2.17 -16.02 -8.39
C LYS A 245 3.23 -16.25 -9.48
N ILE A 246 3.06 -17.26 -10.31
CA ILE A 246 3.93 -17.57 -11.46
C ILE A 246 3.95 -16.40 -12.44
N LEU A 247 2.78 -15.89 -12.85
CA LEU A 247 2.67 -14.74 -13.77
C LEU A 247 3.43 -13.53 -13.24
N ARG A 248 3.26 -13.22 -11.94
CA ARG A 248 3.95 -12.11 -11.29
C ARG A 248 5.47 -12.33 -11.21
N LYS A 249 5.93 -13.54 -10.88
CA LYS A 249 7.36 -13.88 -10.77
C LYS A 249 8.07 -13.84 -12.12
N LEU A 250 7.39 -14.26 -13.17
CA LEU A 250 7.91 -14.22 -14.54
C LEU A 250 7.69 -12.87 -15.23
N ASN A 251 7.00 -11.92 -14.55
CA ASN A 251 6.63 -10.61 -15.07
C ASN A 251 5.87 -10.68 -16.39
N VAL A 252 4.80 -11.50 -16.44
CA VAL A 252 3.95 -11.73 -17.63
C VAL A 252 2.47 -11.61 -17.26
N VAL A 253 1.61 -11.32 -18.25
CA VAL A 253 0.20 -11.02 -17.99
C VAL A 253 -0.75 -12.22 -18.17
N ASN A 254 -0.32 -13.29 -18.87
CA ASN A 254 -1.16 -14.45 -19.12
C ASN A 254 -0.35 -15.77 -19.12
N ARG A 255 -1.11 -16.90 -19.08
CA ARG A 255 -0.51 -18.23 -18.99
C ARG A 255 0.32 -18.62 -20.21
N THR A 256 -0.03 -18.14 -21.39
CA THR A 256 0.71 -18.43 -22.64
C THR A 256 2.07 -17.70 -22.61
N GLN A 257 2.09 -16.45 -22.17
CA GLN A 257 3.35 -15.72 -21.98
C GLN A 257 4.21 -16.35 -20.87
N ALA A 258 3.60 -16.92 -19.83
CA ALA A 258 4.34 -17.61 -18.78
C ALA A 258 5.08 -18.83 -19.33
N ILE A 259 4.47 -19.58 -20.25
CA ILE A 259 5.11 -20.71 -20.92
C ILE A 259 6.28 -20.20 -21.79
N GLY A 260 6.05 -19.20 -22.64
CA GLY A 260 7.09 -18.61 -23.48
C GLY A 260 8.29 -18.10 -22.67
N LYS A 261 8.02 -17.37 -21.58
CA LYS A 261 9.07 -16.86 -20.69
C LYS A 261 9.81 -17.97 -19.94
N ALA A 262 9.13 -19.03 -19.57
CA ALA A 262 9.74 -20.17 -18.88
C ALA A 262 10.65 -21.01 -19.79
N LEU A 263 10.31 -21.12 -21.08
CA LEU A 263 11.17 -21.73 -22.11
C LEU A 263 12.42 -20.86 -22.38
N GLU A 264 12.23 -19.53 -22.51
CA GLU A 264 13.32 -18.57 -22.66
C GLU A 264 14.33 -18.66 -21.49
N LEU A 265 13.82 -18.72 -20.26
CA LEU A 265 14.63 -18.84 -19.04
C LEU A 265 15.13 -20.27 -18.74
N ARG A 266 14.86 -21.25 -19.62
CA ARG A 266 15.20 -22.67 -19.46
C ARG A 266 14.68 -23.29 -18.16
N ILE A 267 13.57 -22.79 -17.65
CA ILE A 267 12.85 -23.35 -16.48
C ILE A 267 12.05 -24.58 -16.89
N LEU A 268 11.55 -24.59 -18.14
CA LEU A 268 10.92 -25.73 -18.80
C LEU A 268 11.84 -26.20 -19.93
N ASN A 269 12.08 -27.50 -19.96
CA ASN A 269 12.69 -28.16 -21.11
C ASN A 269 11.58 -28.83 -21.93
N PRO A 270 11.50 -28.60 -23.25
CA PRO A 270 10.51 -29.21 -24.13
C PRO A 270 10.64 -30.73 -24.19
#